data_03c622faf5b3583849ec6b71a8e87797
#
_entry.id   03c622faf5b3583849ec6b71a8e87797
#
_cell.length_a   1.000
_cell.length_b   1.000
_cell.length_c   1.000
_cell.angle_alpha   90.00
_cell.angle_beta   90.00
_cell.angle_gamma   90.00
#
_symmetry.space_group_name_H-M   'P 1'
#
loop_
_entity.id
_entity.type
_entity.pdbx_description
1 polymer ?
#
loop_
_entity_poly.entity_id
_entity_poly.type
_entity_poly.pdbx_seq_one_letter_code
_entity_poly.pdbx_strand_id
1 'polypeptide(L)'
;STKEWIASVGCDIFGGGISALGWKEGEMDLVWDRSVSKADGNQLTLDAPLTMALDNKWGTVKVLRYSWPGRIAEAGLENLTLASDYDKKYPKDEDHCWTGVSIENAENCWVRRVNFKHFAGSAVIVQRTGSKTTVEDCVSTEPVSEIGGMRRSTFYTMGQQTLFQRCYSKQGIHDFSAGFCAAGPNAFVQCDSEESLGFSGSIDSWACGLLFDVVNIDGHDLVFKNLGQDKNGAGWNT
;
A
#
# COMPACT_ATOMS: atom_id res chain seq x y z
N SER A 1 -1.70 -11.18 -15.34
CA SER A 1 -3.09 -11.50 -14.95
C SER A 1 -3.84 -12.09 -16.13
N THR A 2 -4.44 -13.26 -15.95
CA THR A 2 -5.33 -13.89 -16.93
C THR A 2 -6.78 -13.58 -16.62
N LYS A 3 -7.66 -13.77 -17.60
CA LYS A 3 -9.10 -13.56 -17.43
C LYS A 3 -9.68 -14.42 -16.33
N GLU A 4 -9.25 -15.68 -16.25
CA GLU A 4 -9.68 -16.63 -15.24
C GLU A 4 -9.24 -16.21 -13.83
N TRP A 5 -8.02 -15.73 -13.69
CA TRP A 5 -7.52 -15.22 -12.41
C TRP A 5 -8.29 -13.97 -11.99
N ILE A 6 -8.46 -13.02 -12.89
CA ILE A 6 -9.21 -11.77 -12.64
C ILE A 6 -10.62 -12.09 -12.15
N ALA A 7 -11.32 -12.99 -12.84
CA ALA A 7 -12.67 -13.42 -12.45
C ALA A 7 -12.68 -14.15 -11.08
N SER A 8 -11.67 -14.97 -10.81
CA SER A 8 -11.59 -15.72 -9.54
C SER A 8 -11.41 -14.84 -8.31
N VAL A 9 -10.79 -13.67 -8.48
CA VAL A 9 -10.62 -12.67 -7.40
C VAL A 9 -11.70 -11.59 -7.41
N GLY A 10 -12.69 -11.68 -8.32
CA GLY A 10 -13.80 -10.74 -8.40
C GLY A 10 -13.44 -9.35 -8.93
N CYS A 11 -12.35 -9.25 -9.70
CA CYS A 11 -11.88 -7.99 -10.26
C CYS A 11 -12.24 -7.77 -11.73
N ASP A 12 -13.05 -8.66 -12.31
CA ASP A 12 -13.63 -8.51 -13.65
C ASP A 12 -14.67 -7.40 -13.72
N ILE A 13 -15.36 -7.16 -12.61
CA ILE A 13 -16.31 -6.04 -12.45
C ILE A 13 -16.16 -5.47 -11.03
N PHE A 14 -15.73 -4.23 -10.89
CA PHE A 14 -15.74 -3.55 -9.60
C PHE A 14 -16.18 -2.09 -9.76
N GLY A 15 -16.56 -1.47 -8.64
CA GLY A 15 -17.05 -0.08 -8.63
C GLY A 15 -18.55 0.05 -8.82
N GLY A 16 -19.25 -0.98 -9.23
CA GLY A 16 -20.71 -1.03 -9.38
C GLY A 16 -21.32 -0.01 -10.35
N GLY A 17 -22.52 -0.29 -10.82
CA GLY A 17 -23.30 0.61 -11.68
C GLY A 17 -22.67 0.89 -13.06
N ILE A 18 -22.96 2.07 -13.58
CA ILE A 18 -22.54 2.50 -14.93
C ILE A 18 -21.02 2.64 -15.07
N SER A 19 -20.32 2.75 -13.96
CA SER A 19 -18.86 2.95 -13.91
C SER A 19 -18.10 1.66 -13.58
N ALA A 20 -18.70 0.48 -13.82
CA ALA A 20 -18.03 -0.78 -13.57
C ALA A 20 -16.70 -0.86 -14.35
N LEU A 21 -15.61 -0.68 -13.63
CA LEU A 21 -14.25 -0.76 -14.15
C LEU A 21 -13.72 -2.14 -13.79
N GLY A 22 -13.72 -3.06 -14.75
CA GLY A 22 -13.04 -4.34 -14.56
C GLY A 22 -11.59 -4.27 -14.96
N TRP A 23 -10.77 -5.12 -14.38
CA TRP A 23 -9.41 -5.32 -14.84
C TRP A 23 -9.42 -6.05 -16.19
N LYS A 24 -8.44 -5.74 -17.02
CA LYS A 24 -8.20 -6.47 -18.27
C LYS A 24 -6.94 -7.32 -18.13
N GLU A 25 -6.86 -8.34 -18.97
CA GLU A 25 -5.69 -9.22 -19.02
C GLU A 25 -4.40 -8.42 -19.24
N GLY A 26 -3.38 -8.70 -18.42
CA GLY A 26 -2.08 -8.06 -18.49
C GLY A 26 -1.98 -6.67 -17.86
N GLU A 27 -3.09 -6.05 -17.43
CA GLU A 27 -3.04 -4.71 -16.84
C GLU A 27 -2.55 -4.71 -15.38
N MET A 28 -2.91 -5.75 -14.63
CA MET A 28 -2.64 -5.84 -13.18
C MET A 28 -1.77 -7.05 -12.85
N ASP A 29 -0.66 -7.17 -13.53
CA ASP A 29 0.30 -8.24 -13.26
C ASP A 29 1.01 -8.02 -11.92
N LEU A 30 1.17 -9.10 -11.16
CA LEU A 30 1.97 -9.09 -9.95
C LEU A 30 3.46 -9.14 -10.32
N VAL A 31 4.21 -8.20 -9.81
CA VAL A 31 5.64 -8.09 -10.07
C VAL A 31 6.40 -8.17 -8.74
N TRP A 32 7.10 -9.29 -8.53
CA TRP A 32 8.03 -9.41 -7.42
C TRP A 32 9.43 -8.99 -7.85
N ASP A 33 9.89 -7.87 -7.33
CA ASP A 33 11.27 -7.42 -7.47
C ASP A 33 12.12 -8.10 -6.38
N ARG A 34 13.05 -8.95 -6.79
CA ARG A 34 13.85 -9.77 -5.88
C ARG A 34 15.31 -9.82 -6.31
N SER A 35 16.19 -9.79 -5.34
CA SER A 35 17.59 -10.07 -5.56
C SER A 35 17.84 -11.57 -5.47
N VAL A 36 18.61 -12.10 -6.40
CA VAL A 36 19.03 -13.50 -6.37
C VAL A 36 20.28 -13.60 -5.49
N SER A 37 20.16 -14.23 -4.33
CA SER A 37 21.29 -14.45 -3.40
C SER A 37 22.14 -15.67 -3.77
N LYS A 38 21.55 -16.68 -4.44
CA LYS A 38 22.23 -17.87 -4.92
C LYS A 38 21.54 -18.40 -6.18
N ALA A 39 22.34 -18.83 -7.14
CA ALA A 39 21.89 -19.60 -8.29
C ALA A 39 22.65 -20.94 -8.32
N ASP A 40 21.90 -22.07 -8.42
CA ASP A 40 22.45 -23.41 -8.43
C ASP A 40 21.66 -24.26 -9.44
N GLY A 41 22.22 -24.45 -10.62
CA GLY A 41 21.52 -25.07 -11.74
C GLY A 41 20.24 -24.34 -12.08
N ASN A 42 19.10 -25.00 -11.91
CA ASN A 42 17.76 -24.45 -12.15
C ASN A 42 17.09 -23.87 -10.88
N GLN A 43 17.83 -23.73 -9.80
CA GLN A 43 17.31 -23.20 -8.55
C GLN A 43 17.83 -21.79 -8.29
N LEU A 44 16.92 -20.87 -7.94
CA LEU A 44 17.24 -19.52 -7.53
C LEU A 44 16.81 -19.33 -6.08
N THR A 45 17.74 -18.85 -5.25
CA THR A 45 17.41 -18.41 -3.88
C THR A 45 17.23 -16.89 -3.91
N LEU A 46 16.08 -16.44 -3.46
CA LEU A 46 15.70 -15.02 -3.45
C LEU A 46 15.96 -14.41 -2.07
N ASP A 47 16.15 -13.10 -2.02
CA ASP A 47 16.32 -12.31 -0.79
C ASP A 47 15.03 -12.20 0.05
N ALA A 48 13.87 -12.36 -0.58
CA ALA A 48 12.58 -12.42 0.09
C ALA A 48 11.65 -13.42 -0.62
N PRO A 49 10.67 -14.01 0.09
CA PRO A 49 9.76 -14.98 -0.51
C PRO A 49 8.84 -14.35 -1.57
N LEU A 50 8.34 -15.19 -2.46
CA LEU A 50 7.13 -14.89 -3.22
C LEU A 50 5.93 -15.05 -2.29
N THR A 51 5.01 -14.13 -2.37
CA THR A 51 3.93 -13.97 -1.39
C THR A 51 2.62 -14.64 -1.80
N MET A 52 2.64 -15.38 -2.89
CA MET A 52 1.52 -16.24 -3.29
C MET A 52 2.02 -17.50 -4.00
N ALA A 53 1.18 -18.52 -4.03
CA ALA A 53 1.43 -19.73 -4.80
C ALA A 53 1.43 -19.42 -6.31
N LEU A 54 2.35 -20.04 -7.03
CA LEU A 54 2.41 -19.98 -8.48
C LEU A 54 1.72 -21.22 -9.04
N ASP A 55 0.61 -21.03 -9.72
CA ASP A 55 -0.21 -22.11 -10.29
C ASP A 55 -0.48 -21.83 -11.78
N ASN A 56 -0.11 -22.76 -12.64
CA ASN A 56 -0.32 -22.69 -14.08
C ASN A 56 -1.80 -22.56 -14.48
N LYS A 57 -2.71 -22.91 -13.59
CA LYS A 57 -4.14 -22.71 -13.78
C LYS A 57 -4.50 -21.22 -13.94
N TRP A 58 -3.76 -20.36 -13.28
CA TRP A 58 -4.09 -18.93 -13.19
C TRP A 58 -3.23 -18.03 -14.09
N GLY A 59 -2.18 -18.58 -14.68
CA GLY A 59 -1.32 -17.81 -15.55
C GLY A 59 0.07 -18.39 -15.73
N THR A 60 0.92 -17.64 -16.43
CA THR A 60 2.32 -17.99 -16.63
C THR A 60 3.21 -17.08 -15.79
N VAL A 61 4.26 -17.68 -15.24
CA VAL A 61 5.29 -16.94 -14.53
C VAL A 61 6.48 -16.72 -15.45
N LYS A 62 7.01 -15.50 -15.43
CA LYS A 62 8.23 -15.13 -16.16
C LYS A 62 9.27 -14.64 -15.17
N VAL A 63 10.50 -15.07 -15.34
CA VAL A 63 11.64 -14.52 -14.62
C VAL A 63 12.43 -13.64 -15.59
N LEU A 64 12.57 -12.38 -15.24
CA LEU A 64 13.28 -11.39 -16.06
C LEU A 64 14.44 -10.81 -15.27
N ARG A 65 15.63 -10.85 -15.85
CA ARG A 65 16.75 -10.07 -15.33
C ARG A 65 16.63 -8.64 -15.85
N TYR A 66 16.77 -7.67 -14.98
CA TYR A 66 16.72 -6.27 -15.37
C TYR A 66 17.84 -5.45 -14.73
N SER A 67 18.03 -4.26 -15.25
CA SER A 67 18.86 -3.22 -14.66
C SER A 67 18.03 -1.93 -14.63
N TRP A 68 18.12 -1.19 -13.54
CA TRP A 68 17.35 0.04 -13.37
C TRP A 68 18.29 1.22 -13.07
N PRO A 69 18.96 1.77 -14.09
CA PRO A 69 19.78 2.97 -13.93
C PRO A 69 18.89 4.14 -13.46
N GLY A 70 19.37 4.86 -12.45
CA GLY A 70 18.64 6.00 -11.90
C GLY A 70 17.57 5.67 -10.86
N ARG A 71 17.42 4.41 -10.44
CA ARG A 71 16.65 4.09 -9.25
C ARG A 71 17.28 4.77 -8.04
N ILE A 72 16.50 5.49 -7.26
CA ILE A 72 16.96 6.13 -6.03
C ILE A 72 17.22 5.03 -4.99
N ALA A 73 18.32 5.12 -4.29
CA ALA A 73 18.62 4.20 -3.19
C ALA A 73 19.27 4.92 -2.01
N GLU A 74 19.15 4.34 -0.82
CA GLU A 74 19.79 4.83 0.40
C GLU A 74 19.42 6.30 0.73
N ALA A 75 18.14 6.67 0.52
CA ALA A 75 17.64 8.02 0.77
C ALA A 75 16.60 8.02 1.89
N GLY A 76 16.58 9.04 2.69
CA GLY A 76 15.63 9.12 3.80
C GLY A 76 15.25 10.52 4.21
N LEU A 77 14.13 10.61 4.91
CA LEU A 77 13.59 11.82 5.51
C LEU A 77 13.38 11.61 7.00
N GLU A 78 13.89 12.49 7.82
CA GLU A 78 13.77 12.29 9.26
C GLU A 78 13.80 13.58 10.11
N ASN A 79 13.20 13.47 11.31
CA ASN A 79 13.29 14.49 12.36
C ASN A 79 12.69 15.84 11.98
N LEU A 80 11.50 15.87 11.39
CA LEU A 80 10.85 17.12 10.99
C LEU A 80 9.32 17.03 11.07
N THR A 81 8.67 18.17 10.87
CA THR A 81 7.22 18.26 10.69
C THR A 81 6.92 18.73 9.28
N LEU A 82 6.04 18.00 8.61
CA LEU A 82 5.42 18.42 7.35
C LEU A 82 3.97 18.81 7.63
N ALA A 83 3.60 20.01 7.26
CA ALA A 83 2.23 20.49 7.39
C ALA A 83 1.77 21.06 6.04
N SER A 84 0.60 20.59 5.58
CA SER A 84 -0.02 21.15 4.39
C SER A 84 -0.80 22.42 4.78
N ASP A 85 -0.56 23.50 4.06
CA ASP A 85 -1.38 24.70 4.16
C ASP A 85 -2.71 24.48 3.42
N TYR A 86 -3.81 24.95 4.01
CA TYR A 86 -5.15 24.87 3.44
C TYR A 86 -5.98 26.11 3.78
N ASP A 87 -7.04 26.39 3.05
CA ASP A 87 -7.94 27.52 3.36
C ASP A 87 -8.86 27.16 4.54
N LYS A 88 -8.57 27.72 5.71
CA LYS A 88 -9.31 27.52 6.95
C LYS A 88 -10.80 27.92 6.89
N LYS A 89 -11.21 28.65 5.85
CA LYS A 89 -12.63 28.95 5.62
C LYS A 89 -13.41 27.72 5.16
N TYR A 90 -12.70 26.72 4.61
CA TYR A 90 -13.27 25.48 4.12
C TYR A 90 -12.72 24.32 4.94
N PRO A 91 -13.46 23.83 5.96
CA PRO A 91 -12.98 22.76 6.86
C PRO A 91 -12.63 21.45 6.15
N LYS A 92 -13.07 21.30 4.91
CA LYS A 92 -12.82 20.15 4.04
C LYS A 92 -12.15 20.56 2.73
N ASP A 93 -11.31 21.58 2.80
CA ASP A 93 -10.52 21.99 1.66
C ASP A 93 -9.70 20.82 1.10
N GLU A 94 -9.63 20.72 -0.19
CA GLU A 94 -8.83 19.71 -0.90
C GLU A 94 -7.90 20.34 -1.97
N ASP A 95 -7.91 21.66 -2.07
CA ASP A 95 -7.01 22.40 -2.95
C ASP A 95 -5.67 22.67 -2.26
N HIS A 96 -5.09 21.60 -1.70
CA HIS A 96 -3.81 21.62 -1.00
C HIS A 96 -3.07 20.28 -1.16
N CYS A 97 -1.94 20.08 -0.45
CA CYS A 97 -1.16 18.86 -0.59
C CYS A 97 -1.91 17.61 -0.10
N TRP A 98 -2.06 16.65 -0.99
CA TRP A 98 -2.71 15.38 -0.68
C TRP A 98 -1.76 14.39 0.00
N THR A 99 -0.48 14.41 -0.36
CA THR A 99 0.49 13.42 0.11
C THR A 99 1.70 14.10 0.73
N GLY A 100 2.07 13.67 1.92
CA GLY A 100 3.25 14.18 2.61
C GLY A 100 4.54 13.67 1.99
N VAL A 101 4.67 12.35 1.85
CA VAL A 101 5.82 11.69 1.22
C VAL A 101 5.33 10.60 0.28
N SER A 102 5.77 10.64 -0.97
CA SER A 102 5.59 9.56 -1.96
C SER A 102 6.94 8.95 -2.31
N ILE A 103 7.06 7.62 -2.18
CA ILE A 103 8.27 6.87 -2.48
C ILE A 103 8.02 6.05 -3.73
N GLU A 104 8.68 6.46 -4.81
CA GLU A 104 8.52 5.87 -6.13
C GLU A 104 9.89 5.69 -6.81
N ASN A 105 10.06 4.64 -7.59
CA ASN A 105 11.32 4.32 -8.27
C ASN A 105 12.52 4.31 -7.31
N ALA A 106 12.30 3.74 -6.11
CA ALA A 106 13.25 3.83 -5.02
C ALA A 106 13.36 2.52 -4.23
N GLU A 107 14.52 2.28 -3.63
CA GLU A 107 14.76 1.15 -2.74
C GLU A 107 15.67 1.53 -1.56
N ASN A 108 15.61 0.74 -0.48
CA ASN A 108 16.38 0.99 0.74
C ASN A 108 16.18 2.41 1.28
N CYS A 109 14.95 2.89 1.28
CA CYS A 109 14.59 4.23 1.73
C CYS A 109 13.98 4.22 3.12
N TRP A 110 13.98 5.37 3.80
CA TRP A 110 13.33 5.48 5.09
C TRP A 110 12.64 6.83 5.32
N VAL A 111 11.57 6.79 6.14
CA VAL A 111 10.92 7.97 6.72
C VAL A 111 10.80 7.73 8.21
N ARG A 112 11.40 8.56 9.04
CA ARG A 112 11.38 8.33 10.48
C ARG A 112 11.30 9.59 11.31
N ARG A 113 10.53 9.50 12.41
CA ARG A 113 10.30 10.63 13.33
C ARG A 113 9.82 11.88 12.61
N VAL A 114 8.83 11.69 11.71
CA VAL A 114 8.17 12.76 10.96
C VAL A 114 6.75 12.92 11.46
N ASN A 115 6.37 14.17 11.74
CA ASN A 115 4.99 14.54 12.04
C ASN A 115 4.33 15.08 10.78
N PHE A 116 3.19 14.51 10.42
CA PHE A 116 2.38 14.93 9.26
C PHE A 116 1.09 15.59 9.73
N LYS A 117 0.76 16.74 9.16
CA LYS A 117 -0.47 17.47 9.47
C LYS A 117 -1.20 17.92 8.22
N HIS A 118 -2.51 17.81 8.27
CA HIS A 118 -3.46 18.35 7.30
C HIS A 118 -3.46 17.69 5.91
N PHE A 119 -2.72 16.61 5.67
CA PHE A 119 -2.73 15.95 4.35
C PHE A 119 -4.09 15.31 4.05
N ALA A 120 -4.58 15.51 2.82
CA ALA A 120 -5.90 15.05 2.41
C ALA A 120 -5.93 13.54 2.10
N GLY A 121 -4.84 13.01 1.56
CA GLY A 121 -4.70 11.61 1.13
C GLY A 121 -3.85 10.78 2.08
N SER A 122 -2.53 10.86 1.96
CA SER A 122 -1.62 10.01 2.72
C SER A 122 -0.52 10.82 3.41
N ALA A 123 -0.15 10.41 4.60
CA ALA A 123 1.09 10.86 5.23
C ALA A 123 2.30 10.29 4.49
N VAL A 124 2.32 8.98 4.30
CA VAL A 124 3.35 8.28 3.52
C VAL A 124 2.69 7.27 2.59
N ILE A 125 3.03 7.32 1.32
CA ILE A 125 2.65 6.31 0.33
C ILE A 125 3.90 5.71 -0.31
N VAL A 126 4.00 4.38 -0.30
CA VAL A 126 5.00 3.64 -1.06
C VAL A 126 4.36 3.14 -2.33
N GLN A 127 4.78 3.67 -3.46
CA GLN A 127 4.24 3.34 -4.78
C GLN A 127 4.68 1.94 -5.24
N ARG A 128 4.08 1.40 -6.30
CA ARG A 128 4.34 0.04 -6.82
C ARG A 128 5.81 -0.23 -7.12
N THR A 129 6.57 0.78 -7.42
CA THR A 129 8.00 0.70 -7.76
C THR A 129 8.93 0.99 -6.56
N GLY A 130 8.34 1.23 -5.39
CA GLY A 130 9.07 1.32 -4.14
C GLY A 130 9.29 -0.04 -3.49
N SER A 131 10.47 -0.27 -2.94
CA SER A 131 10.80 -1.49 -2.21
C SER A 131 11.79 -1.26 -1.07
N LYS A 132 11.86 -2.21 -0.12
CA LYS A 132 12.80 -2.17 1.01
C LYS A 132 12.74 -0.83 1.75
N THR A 133 11.53 -0.36 2.03
CA THR A 133 11.29 0.92 2.68
C THR A 133 10.89 0.73 4.14
N THR A 134 11.48 1.52 5.03
CA THR A 134 11.10 1.57 6.44
C THR A 134 10.48 2.92 6.77
N VAL A 135 9.27 2.89 7.34
CA VAL A 135 8.57 4.06 7.89
C VAL A 135 8.40 3.82 9.38
N GLU A 136 9.05 4.61 10.22
CA GLU A 136 9.06 4.36 11.65
C GLU A 136 8.90 5.62 12.50
N ASP A 137 8.26 5.46 13.65
CA ASP A 137 8.07 6.55 14.63
C ASP A 137 7.42 7.80 14.00
N CYS A 138 6.51 7.60 13.05
CA CYS A 138 5.82 8.66 12.34
C CYS A 138 4.42 8.90 12.90
N VAL A 139 4.00 10.15 12.89
CA VAL A 139 2.69 10.57 13.43
C VAL A 139 1.94 11.34 12.37
N SER A 140 0.66 11.01 12.16
CA SER A 140 -0.24 11.75 11.26
C SER A 140 -1.51 12.17 11.98
N THR A 141 -1.77 13.48 11.99
CA THR A 141 -2.93 14.05 12.70
C THR A 141 -3.59 15.15 11.89
N GLU A 142 -4.82 15.46 12.26
CA GLU A 142 -5.57 16.61 11.73
C GLU A 142 -5.72 16.58 10.19
N PRO A 143 -6.09 15.45 9.56
CA PRO A 143 -6.25 15.42 8.11
C PRO A 143 -7.39 16.33 7.66
N VAL A 144 -7.18 17.05 6.54
CA VAL A 144 -8.16 17.99 6.00
C VAL A 144 -8.62 17.50 4.63
N SER A 145 -9.87 17.01 4.55
CA SER A 145 -10.50 16.53 3.32
C SER A 145 -11.95 16.17 3.56
N GLU A 146 -12.67 15.86 2.52
CA GLU A 146 -13.91 15.07 2.62
C GLU A 146 -13.61 13.68 3.21
N ILE A 147 -14.65 13.00 3.70
CA ILE A 147 -14.55 11.64 4.23
C ILE A 147 -15.08 10.68 3.17
N GLY A 148 -14.20 9.91 2.56
CA GLY A 148 -14.55 8.91 1.54
C GLY A 148 -13.60 8.87 0.33
N GLY A 149 -13.81 7.90 -0.54
CA GLY A 149 -12.96 7.67 -1.71
C GLY A 149 -11.51 7.35 -1.33
N MET A 150 -10.57 7.88 -2.10
CA MET A 150 -9.13 7.66 -1.92
C MET A 150 -8.48 8.59 -0.88
N ARG A 151 -9.28 9.19 -0.01
CA ARG A 151 -8.80 10.13 1.01
C ARG A 151 -8.38 9.41 2.26
N ARG A 152 -7.44 10.00 2.99
CA ARG A 152 -7.02 9.58 4.34
C ARG A 152 -6.59 8.11 4.42
N SER A 153 -5.93 7.61 3.36
CA SER A 153 -5.18 6.36 3.43
C SER A 153 -3.80 6.68 4.01
N THR A 154 -3.71 6.72 5.35
CA THR A 154 -2.65 7.45 6.05
C THR A 154 -1.25 6.89 5.80
N PHE A 155 -1.03 5.62 6.14
CA PHE A 155 0.21 4.89 5.88
C PHE A 155 -0.10 3.76 4.91
N TYR A 156 0.24 4.00 3.66
CA TYR A 156 -0.23 3.17 2.56
C TYR A 156 0.90 2.62 1.71
N THR A 157 0.80 1.36 1.31
CA THR A 157 1.75 0.75 0.39
C THR A 157 1.08 0.02 -0.76
N MET A 158 1.55 0.29 -1.96
CA MET A 158 1.37 -0.53 -3.17
C MET A 158 2.67 -1.26 -3.52
N GLY A 159 3.71 -1.04 -2.76
CA GLY A 159 5.05 -1.57 -2.96
C GLY A 159 5.28 -2.94 -2.34
N GLN A 160 6.53 -3.23 -2.07
CA GLN A 160 6.94 -4.51 -1.52
C GLN A 160 8.12 -4.36 -0.57
N GLN A 161 8.27 -5.30 0.36
CA GLN A 161 9.29 -5.27 1.40
C GLN A 161 9.26 -3.95 2.19
N THR A 162 8.03 -3.48 2.51
CA THR A 162 7.81 -2.24 3.26
C THR A 162 7.50 -2.57 4.71
N LEU A 163 8.15 -1.89 5.63
CA LEU A 163 7.87 -1.94 7.05
C LEU A 163 7.35 -0.59 7.53
N PHE A 164 6.14 -0.58 8.10
CA PHE A 164 5.64 0.51 8.92
C PHE A 164 5.73 0.07 10.38
N GLN A 165 6.46 0.83 11.19
CA GLN A 165 6.70 0.45 12.56
C GLN A 165 6.50 1.63 13.51
N ARG A 166 5.77 1.40 14.62
CA ARG A 166 5.48 2.42 15.63
C ARG A 166 4.94 3.72 15.04
N CYS A 167 4.06 3.58 14.05
CA CYS A 167 3.37 4.71 13.43
C CYS A 167 2.04 4.96 14.14
N TYR A 168 1.69 6.23 14.24
CA TYR A 168 0.44 6.67 14.83
C TYR A 168 -0.37 7.46 13.80
N SER A 169 -1.67 7.17 13.72
CA SER A 169 -2.63 7.87 12.86
C SER A 169 -3.84 8.34 13.65
N LYS A 170 -4.39 9.48 13.30
CA LYS A 170 -5.66 9.94 13.86
C LYS A 170 -6.60 10.41 12.77
N GLN A 171 -7.86 9.94 12.83
CA GLN A 171 -8.92 10.28 11.90
C GLN A 171 -8.64 9.88 10.44
N GLY A 172 -7.89 8.82 10.21
CA GLY A 172 -7.75 8.19 8.90
C GLY A 172 -9.01 7.42 8.49
N ILE A 173 -9.13 7.10 7.22
CA ILE A 173 -10.16 6.17 6.72
C ILE A 173 -9.56 4.78 6.60
N HIS A 174 -8.34 4.69 6.09
CA HIS A 174 -7.55 3.46 5.99
C HIS A 174 -6.17 3.74 6.57
N ASP A 175 -6.08 3.70 7.90
CA ASP A 175 -4.88 4.18 8.62
C ASP A 175 -3.63 3.39 8.26
N PHE A 176 -3.74 2.05 8.19
CA PHE A 176 -2.66 1.14 7.85
C PHE A 176 -3.14 0.19 6.76
N SER A 177 -2.70 0.41 5.52
CA SER A 177 -3.30 -0.29 4.39
C SER A 177 -2.32 -0.60 3.25
N ALA A 178 -2.67 -1.62 2.48
CA ALA A 178 -1.98 -1.99 1.26
C ALA A 178 -3.00 -2.36 0.18
N GLY A 179 -2.65 -2.15 -1.08
CA GLY A 179 -3.58 -2.44 -2.19
C GLY A 179 -2.94 -2.29 -3.56
N PHE A 180 -3.77 -2.22 -4.61
CA PHE A 180 -3.37 -2.09 -6.00
C PHE A 180 -2.30 -3.08 -6.44
N CYS A 181 -2.52 -4.36 -6.17
CA CYS A 181 -1.58 -5.44 -6.46
C CYS A 181 -0.25 -5.33 -5.72
N ALA A 182 -0.27 -4.86 -4.47
CA ALA A 182 0.92 -4.85 -3.63
C ALA A 182 1.48 -6.27 -3.49
N ALA A 183 2.69 -6.46 -4.01
CA ALA A 183 3.29 -7.79 -4.13
C ALA A 183 3.87 -8.30 -2.79
N GLY A 184 4.09 -7.42 -1.82
CA GLY A 184 4.66 -7.81 -0.52
C GLY A 184 6.04 -8.49 -0.58
N PRO A 185 6.53 -9.03 0.56
CA PRO A 185 5.90 -8.92 1.87
C PRO A 185 5.88 -7.48 2.38
N ASN A 186 4.83 -7.09 3.10
CA ASN A 186 4.74 -5.80 3.76
C ASN A 186 4.28 -6.00 5.21
N ALA A 187 4.72 -5.16 6.13
CA ALA A 187 4.38 -5.31 7.53
C ALA A 187 4.00 -3.98 8.18
N PHE A 188 3.01 -4.04 9.06
CA PHE A 188 2.62 -3.00 10.00
C PHE A 188 2.83 -3.55 11.40
N VAL A 189 3.74 -2.92 12.17
CA VAL A 189 4.21 -3.45 13.46
C VAL A 189 4.12 -2.39 14.53
N GLN A 190 3.46 -2.71 15.64
CA GLN A 190 3.31 -1.79 16.78
C GLN A 190 2.71 -0.43 16.35
N CYS A 191 1.73 -0.46 15.47
CA CYS A 191 1.06 0.73 14.95
C CYS A 191 -0.25 0.96 15.71
N ASP A 192 -0.61 2.23 15.87
CA ASP A 192 -1.77 2.65 16.64
C ASP A 192 -2.57 3.72 15.89
N SER A 193 -3.89 3.59 15.87
CA SER A 193 -4.77 4.61 15.32
C SER A 193 -5.91 4.96 16.26
N GLU A 194 -6.29 6.23 16.27
CA GLU A 194 -7.40 6.78 17.04
C GLU A 194 -8.45 7.42 16.13
N GLU A 195 -9.70 7.29 16.53
CA GLU A 195 -10.85 7.87 15.82
C GLU A 195 -10.88 7.47 14.33
N SER A 196 -10.50 6.25 14.01
CA SER A 196 -10.54 5.72 12.64
C SER A 196 -11.95 5.82 12.05
N LEU A 197 -12.04 6.24 10.79
CA LEU A 197 -13.31 6.46 10.08
C LEU A 197 -13.64 5.34 9.07
N GLY A 198 -12.78 4.35 8.95
CA GLY A 198 -12.94 3.19 8.10
C GLY A 198 -11.92 2.10 8.44
N PHE A 199 -12.02 0.95 7.80
CA PHE A 199 -11.20 -0.20 8.12
C PHE A 199 -9.76 -0.07 7.62
N SER A 200 -8.82 -0.63 8.36
CA SER A 200 -7.45 -0.89 7.92
C SER A 200 -7.30 -2.31 7.37
N GLY A 201 -6.31 -2.54 6.51
CA GLY A 201 -6.07 -3.84 5.90
C GLY A 201 -5.79 -3.77 4.41
N SER A 202 -6.21 -4.78 3.66
CA SER A 202 -6.13 -4.77 2.20
C SER A 202 -7.26 -3.95 1.60
N ILE A 203 -6.92 -2.96 0.80
CA ILE A 203 -7.86 -2.06 0.12
C ILE A 203 -7.57 -2.02 -1.39
N ASP A 204 -8.50 -1.45 -2.15
CA ASP A 204 -8.29 -1.11 -3.56
C ASP A 204 -7.73 -2.26 -4.40
N SER A 205 -8.45 -3.37 -4.37
CA SER A 205 -8.31 -4.54 -5.22
C SER A 205 -7.52 -5.69 -4.58
N TRP A 206 -6.20 -5.69 -4.67
CA TRP A 206 -5.39 -6.86 -4.30
C TRP A 206 -4.19 -6.46 -3.45
N ALA A 207 -3.88 -7.26 -2.47
CA ALA A 207 -2.60 -7.23 -1.78
C ALA A 207 -2.29 -8.64 -1.22
N CYS A 208 -1.03 -9.01 -1.20
CA CYS A 208 -0.61 -10.28 -0.63
C CYS A 208 0.65 -10.13 0.24
N GLY A 209 0.87 -11.11 1.13
CA GLY A 209 2.02 -11.10 2.03
C GLY A 209 1.97 -9.94 3.03
N LEU A 210 0.83 -9.72 3.66
CA LEU A 210 0.66 -8.69 4.68
C LEU A 210 0.76 -9.27 6.07
N LEU A 211 1.53 -8.61 6.92
CA LEU A 211 1.60 -8.87 8.36
C LEU A 211 1.11 -7.64 9.14
N PHE A 212 0.21 -7.86 10.07
CA PHE A 212 -0.17 -6.91 11.10
C PHE A 212 0.19 -7.52 12.45
N ASP A 213 1.15 -6.91 13.14
CA ASP A 213 1.67 -7.39 14.42
C ASP A 213 1.58 -6.29 15.47
N VAL A 214 0.79 -6.51 16.51
CA VAL A 214 0.52 -5.52 17.57
C VAL A 214 -0.02 -4.21 16.97
N VAL A 215 -1.07 -4.29 16.13
CA VAL A 215 -1.73 -3.12 15.56
C VAL A 215 -3.06 -2.90 16.25
N ASN A 216 -3.27 -1.67 16.73
CA ASN A 216 -4.51 -1.24 17.37
C ASN A 216 -5.24 -0.25 16.45
N ILE A 217 -6.53 -0.49 16.23
CA ILE A 217 -7.42 0.40 15.46
C ILE A 217 -8.60 0.80 16.36
N ASP A 218 -8.57 2.01 16.88
CA ASP A 218 -9.68 2.56 17.63
C ASP A 218 -10.66 3.29 16.71
N GLY A 219 -11.93 2.96 16.83
CA GLY A 219 -13.03 3.55 16.06
C GLY A 219 -13.49 2.71 14.88
N HIS A 220 -12.71 1.77 14.38
CA HIS A 220 -13.08 0.88 13.28
C HIS A 220 -12.32 -0.46 13.32
N ASP A 221 -12.31 -1.23 12.22
CA ASP A 221 -11.84 -2.61 12.17
C ASP A 221 -10.47 -2.76 11.48
N LEU A 222 -9.72 -3.76 11.88
CA LEU A 222 -8.68 -4.38 11.05
C LEU A 222 -9.31 -5.56 10.28
N VAL A 223 -9.29 -5.50 8.95
CA VAL A 223 -10.10 -6.41 8.13
C VAL A 223 -9.23 -7.29 7.23
N PHE A 224 -9.47 -8.61 7.31
CA PHE A 224 -8.90 -9.63 6.44
C PHE A 224 -10.03 -10.32 5.70
N LYS A 225 -10.28 -9.93 4.47
CA LYS A 225 -11.33 -10.54 3.65
C LYS A 225 -11.06 -10.38 2.16
N ASN A 226 -11.64 -11.27 1.37
CA ASN A 226 -11.84 -11.04 -0.06
C ASN A 226 -13.17 -10.31 -0.23
N LEU A 227 -13.14 -9.09 -0.70
CA LEU A 227 -14.34 -8.26 -0.90
C LEU A 227 -15.12 -8.66 -2.14
N GLY A 228 -14.57 -9.50 -3.02
CA GLY A 228 -15.20 -9.86 -4.27
C GLY A 228 -15.42 -8.62 -5.14
N GLN A 229 -16.64 -8.46 -5.62
CA GLN A 229 -17.03 -7.34 -6.47
C GLN A 229 -17.48 -6.10 -5.67
N ASP A 230 -17.00 -5.92 -4.46
CA ASP A 230 -17.39 -4.78 -3.65
C ASP A 230 -16.83 -3.47 -4.25
N LYS A 231 -17.36 -2.36 -3.75
CA LYS A 231 -17.11 -1.01 -4.26
C LYS A 231 -15.64 -0.63 -4.36
N ASN A 232 -14.80 -1.22 -3.53
CA ASN A 232 -13.36 -0.97 -3.51
C ASN A 232 -12.55 -2.13 -4.09
N GLY A 233 -13.21 -3.05 -4.80
CA GLY A 233 -12.57 -4.22 -5.38
C GLY A 233 -12.29 -5.32 -4.38
N ALA A 234 -11.66 -6.38 -4.84
CA ALA A 234 -11.28 -7.49 -4.02
C ALA A 234 -10.00 -7.17 -3.24
N GLY A 235 -10.10 -7.14 -1.93
CA GLY A 235 -8.95 -7.20 -1.06
C GLY A 235 -8.63 -8.65 -0.75
N TRP A 236 -7.40 -9.04 -0.90
CA TRP A 236 -6.94 -10.37 -0.58
C TRP A 236 -5.69 -10.28 0.27
N ASN A 237 -5.80 -10.77 1.51
CA ASN A 237 -4.69 -10.84 2.45
C ASN A 237 -4.24 -12.27 2.60
N THR A 238 -3.02 -12.54 2.37
CA THR A 238 -2.40 -13.85 2.65
C THR A 238 -1.05 -13.66 3.32
#